data_48269737267c147c5b686930d0625af2
#
_entry.id   48269737267c147c5b686930d0625af2
#
_cell.length_a   1.000
_cell.length_b   1.000
_cell.length_c   1.000
_cell.angle_alpha   90.00
_cell.angle_beta   90.00
_cell.angle_gamma   90.00
#
_symmetry.space_group_name_H-M   'P 1'
#
loop_
_entity.id
_entity.type
_entity.pdbx_description
1 polymer ?
#
loop_
_entity_poly.entity_id
_entity_poly.type
_entity_poly.pdbx_seq_one_letter_code
_entity_poly.pdbx_strand_id
1 'polypeptide(L)'
;MSDQSEPIQNGPSQSCEVPVYGPSPQDPKQWALQSAQITWFPTTDGEVLVDIVLPVGDMASVGRDVFSTMLGMRSDLQQHGWNVLVNASRRNAWGSTRRYPCHIDQVRIYPAFGRPPEPYSLHALALPDDLGEIGGGSVDEQLLWRKEWAGRVGPGEWSWTEYDRERRAFQARKS
;
A
#
# COMPACT_ATOMS: atom_id res chain seq x y z
N MET A 1 30.65 13.69 2.42
CA MET A 1 29.76 14.34 1.43
C MET A 1 29.08 13.20 0.69
N SER A 2 27.87 12.85 1.09
CA SER A 2 27.09 11.82 0.41
C SER A 2 26.53 12.45 -0.85
N ASP A 3 27.00 12.01 -2.00
CA ASP A 3 26.47 12.34 -3.31
C ASP A 3 25.07 11.69 -3.38
N GLN A 4 24.04 12.45 -2.99
CA GLN A 4 22.65 12.08 -3.20
C GLN A 4 22.30 12.52 -4.61
N SER A 5 22.74 11.76 -5.62
CA SER A 5 22.21 11.89 -6.97
C SER A 5 20.69 11.65 -6.90
N GLU A 6 19.92 12.64 -7.34
CA GLU A 6 18.47 12.49 -7.42
C GLU A 6 18.12 11.26 -8.28
N PRO A 7 17.11 10.47 -7.88
CA PRO A 7 16.70 9.29 -8.63
C PRO A 7 16.21 9.70 -10.03
N ILE A 8 16.82 9.13 -11.06
CA ILE A 8 16.49 9.43 -12.46
C ILE A 8 15.21 8.69 -12.84
N GLN A 9 14.22 9.42 -13.34
CA GLN A 9 12.95 8.89 -13.79
C GLN A 9 13.13 7.98 -15.02
N ASN A 10 12.50 6.78 -14.97
CA ASN A 10 12.49 5.80 -16.07
C ASN A 10 11.05 5.40 -16.45
N GLY A 11 10.26 6.38 -16.85
CA GLY A 11 8.87 6.15 -17.27
C GLY A 11 7.97 7.34 -16.98
N PRO A 12 6.69 7.27 -17.38
CA PRO A 12 5.75 8.34 -17.11
C PRO A 12 5.49 8.48 -15.61
N SER A 13 5.50 9.73 -15.14
CA SER A 13 5.02 10.08 -13.82
C SER A 13 3.50 9.90 -13.77
N GLN A 14 3.01 9.30 -12.71
CA GLN A 14 1.58 9.18 -12.40
C GLN A 14 1.27 9.97 -11.14
N SER A 15 0.07 10.50 -11.04
CA SER A 15 -0.35 11.23 -9.86
C SER A 15 -1.83 11.00 -9.54
N CYS A 16 -2.16 11.09 -8.27
CA CYS A 16 -3.55 11.05 -7.80
C CYS A 16 -3.69 11.85 -6.50
N GLU A 17 -4.92 12.26 -6.23
CA GLU A 17 -5.32 12.82 -4.96
C GLU A 17 -5.78 11.70 -4.04
N VAL A 18 -5.31 11.73 -2.78
CA VAL A 18 -5.64 10.72 -1.78
C VAL A 18 -6.14 11.36 -0.49
N PRO A 19 -7.10 10.74 0.21
CA PRO A 19 -7.53 11.23 1.51
C PRO A 19 -6.47 10.93 2.57
N VAL A 20 -6.24 11.93 3.42
CA VAL A 20 -5.37 11.84 4.60
C VAL A 20 -6.12 12.32 5.83
N TYR A 21 -5.85 11.71 6.97
CA TYR A 21 -6.41 12.11 8.25
C TYR A 21 -5.29 12.52 9.19
N GLY A 22 -5.37 13.74 9.70
CA GLY A 22 -4.31 14.30 10.54
C GLY A 22 -4.68 15.64 11.16
N PRO A 23 -3.72 16.32 11.80
CA PRO A 23 -3.94 17.62 12.43
C PRO A 23 -4.53 18.65 11.45
N SER A 24 -5.56 19.37 11.88
CA SER A 24 -6.16 20.44 11.08
C SER A 24 -5.21 21.61 10.92
N PRO A 25 -5.08 22.20 9.72
CA PRO A 25 -4.30 23.41 9.51
C PRO A 25 -4.83 24.62 10.30
N GLN A 26 -6.15 24.64 10.60
CA GLN A 26 -6.81 25.72 11.33
C GLN A 26 -6.63 25.57 12.85
N ASP A 27 -6.60 24.34 13.37
CA ASP A 27 -6.38 24.05 14.77
C ASP A 27 -5.66 22.70 14.92
N PRO A 28 -4.35 22.70 15.18
CA PRO A 28 -3.55 21.47 15.31
C PRO A 28 -3.99 20.51 16.42
N LYS A 29 -4.86 20.94 17.34
CA LYS A 29 -5.46 20.08 18.36
C LYS A 29 -6.67 19.29 17.86
N GLN A 30 -7.20 19.68 16.72
CA GLN A 30 -8.29 18.96 16.05
C GLN A 30 -7.77 18.16 14.88
N TRP A 31 -8.36 17.02 14.65
CA TRP A 31 -8.04 16.15 13.52
C TRP A 31 -9.13 16.26 12.47
N ALA A 32 -8.72 16.29 11.22
CA ALA A 32 -9.61 16.44 10.10
C ALA A 32 -9.22 15.53 8.93
N LEU A 33 -10.23 15.14 8.16
CA LEU A 33 -10.03 14.55 6.84
C LEU A 33 -9.61 15.66 5.87
N GLN A 34 -8.53 15.43 5.16
CA GLN A 34 -7.92 16.36 4.23
C GLN A 34 -7.51 15.60 2.97
N SER A 35 -6.96 16.30 2.01
CA SER A 35 -6.46 15.73 0.77
C SER A 35 -4.95 15.94 0.65
N ALA A 36 -4.26 14.96 0.09
CA ALA A 36 -2.86 15.06 -0.29
C ALA A 36 -2.69 14.64 -1.76
N GLN A 37 -1.73 15.25 -2.43
CA GLN A 37 -1.32 14.87 -3.78
C GLN A 37 -0.20 13.85 -3.67
N ILE A 38 -0.35 12.69 -4.31
CA ILE A 38 0.73 11.71 -4.46
C ILE A 38 1.14 11.65 -5.91
N THR A 39 2.45 11.65 -6.14
CA THR A 39 3.06 11.41 -7.45
C THR A 39 4.03 10.23 -7.33
N TRP A 40 4.04 9.33 -8.32
CA TRP A 40 4.99 8.22 -8.34
C TRP A 40 5.47 7.92 -9.74
N PHE A 41 6.68 7.39 -9.84
CA PHE A 41 7.26 6.93 -11.09
C PHE A 41 8.36 5.88 -10.85
N PRO A 42 8.58 4.95 -11.80
CA PRO A 42 9.71 4.03 -11.75
C PRO A 42 11.03 4.80 -11.98
N THR A 43 12.07 4.42 -11.26
CA THR A 43 13.43 4.94 -11.41
C THR A 43 14.25 4.07 -12.35
N THR A 44 15.40 4.55 -12.79
CA THR A 44 16.34 3.78 -13.62
C THR A 44 16.90 2.54 -12.92
N ASP A 45 16.93 2.54 -11.60
CA ASP A 45 17.41 1.41 -10.78
C ASP A 45 16.35 0.33 -10.56
N GLY A 46 15.17 0.49 -11.15
CA GLY A 46 14.06 -0.46 -11.04
C GLY A 46 13.29 -0.35 -9.73
N GLU A 47 13.49 0.72 -9.00
CA GLU A 47 12.72 1.09 -7.82
C GLU A 47 11.56 2.05 -8.18
N VAL A 48 10.74 2.42 -7.21
CA VAL A 48 9.67 3.41 -7.36
C VAL A 48 9.93 4.57 -6.41
N LEU A 49 9.99 5.78 -6.95
CA LEU A 49 9.91 6.98 -6.15
C LEU A 49 8.42 7.31 -5.93
N VAL A 50 8.07 7.62 -4.70
CA VAL A 50 6.77 8.18 -4.31
C VAL A 50 7.02 9.50 -3.61
N ASP A 51 6.32 10.54 -4.05
CA ASP A 51 6.30 11.86 -3.46
C ASP A 51 4.88 12.19 -2.99
N ILE A 52 4.74 12.68 -1.77
CA ILE A 52 3.46 13.09 -1.18
C ILE A 52 3.54 14.55 -0.72
N VAL A 53 2.60 15.35 -1.19
CA VAL A 53 2.42 16.75 -0.80
C VAL A 53 1.27 16.82 0.20
N LEU A 54 1.60 17.10 1.46
CA LEU A 54 0.68 17.27 2.57
C LEU A 54 0.46 18.75 2.88
N PRO A 55 -0.60 19.12 3.60
CA PRO A 55 -0.80 20.49 4.07
C PRO A 55 0.33 21.04 4.94
N VAL A 56 1.17 20.18 5.48
CA VAL A 56 2.27 20.54 6.40
C VAL A 56 3.66 20.41 5.78
N GLY A 57 3.76 19.99 4.54
CA GLY A 57 5.04 19.83 3.81
C GLY A 57 5.09 18.57 2.97
N ASP A 58 6.15 18.44 2.21
CA ASP A 58 6.35 17.38 1.23
C ASP A 58 7.25 16.30 1.80
N MET A 59 7.00 15.06 1.40
CA MET A 59 7.83 13.91 1.75
C MET A 59 8.01 13.03 0.52
N ALA A 60 9.24 12.63 0.25
CA ALA A 60 9.57 11.68 -0.82
C ALA A 60 10.29 10.45 -0.26
N SER A 61 10.06 9.30 -0.87
CA SER A 61 10.73 8.06 -0.52
C SER A 61 10.89 7.16 -1.75
N VAL A 62 11.84 6.25 -1.70
CA VAL A 62 12.14 5.29 -2.77
C VAL A 62 12.04 3.87 -2.20
N GLY A 63 11.49 2.95 -2.97
CA GLY A 63 11.39 1.55 -2.59
C GLY A 63 11.10 0.65 -3.78
N ARG A 64 11.01 -0.64 -3.52
CA ARG A 64 10.85 -1.67 -4.57
C ARG A 64 9.56 -1.53 -5.38
N ASP A 65 8.49 -1.10 -4.77
CA ASP A 65 7.16 -0.92 -5.34
C ASP A 65 6.40 0.15 -4.55
N VAL A 66 5.26 0.62 -5.08
CA VAL A 66 4.45 1.66 -4.42
C VAL A 66 4.04 1.24 -3.01
N PHE A 67 3.70 -0.03 -2.79
CA PHE A 67 3.31 -0.51 -1.47
C PHE A 67 4.45 -0.40 -0.44
N SER A 68 5.64 -0.91 -0.76
CA SER A 68 6.78 -0.91 0.17
C SER A 68 7.27 0.51 0.45
N THR A 69 7.24 1.39 -0.57
CA THR A 69 7.56 2.80 -0.40
C THR A 69 6.55 3.49 0.51
N MET A 70 5.25 3.29 0.27
CA MET A 70 4.18 3.82 1.12
C MET A 70 4.22 3.27 2.54
N LEU A 71 4.63 2.02 2.73
CA LEU A 71 4.75 1.43 4.08
C LEU A 71 5.79 2.19 4.92
N GLY A 72 6.96 2.49 4.34
CA GLY A 72 7.99 3.31 4.99
C GLY A 72 7.49 4.74 5.27
N MET A 73 6.98 5.42 4.25
CA MET A 73 6.43 6.79 4.39
C MET A 73 5.34 6.88 5.46
N ARG A 74 4.42 5.93 5.49
CA ARG A 74 3.35 5.88 6.48
C ARG A 74 3.86 5.71 7.89
N SER A 75 4.94 4.93 8.09
CA SER A 75 5.59 4.81 9.39
C SER A 75 6.06 6.17 9.91
N ASP A 76 6.69 6.97 9.06
CA ASP A 76 7.16 8.30 9.41
C ASP A 76 6.00 9.29 9.60
N LEU A 77 5.02 9.28 8.70
CA LEU A 77 3.84 10.13 8.78
C LEU A 77 3.03 9.88 10.08
N GLN A 78 2.89 8.63 10.49
CA GLN A 78 2.16 8.26 11.71
C GLN A 78 2.83 8.77 12.99
N GLN A 79 4.15 8.90 13.01
CA GLN A 79 4.87 9.53 14.12
C GLN A 79 4.50 11.01 14.28
N HIS A 80 4.07 11.65 13.19
CA HIS A 80 3.61 13.05 13.16
C HIS A 80 2.07 13.17 13.16
N GLY A 81 1.37 12.07 13.42
CA GLY A 81 -0.08 12.05 13.52
C GLY A 81 -0.84 11.99 12.18
N TRP A 82 -0.18 11.67 11.06
CA TRP A 82 -0.82 11.57 9.76
C TRP A 82 -1.11 10.13 9.37
N ASN A 83 -2.30 9.91 8.81
CA ASN A 83 -2.70 8.62 8.24
C ASN A 83 -3.15 8.81 6.80
N VAL A 84 -2.62 8.01 5.89
CA VAL A 84 -3.03 7.97 4.48
C VAL A 84 -4.10 6.87 4.31
N LEU A 85 -5.26 7.22 3.75
CA LEU A 85 -6.44 6.36 3.71
C LEU A 85 -6.62 5.72 2.33
N VAL A 86 -5.74 4.79 1.99
CA VAL A 86 -5.70 4.10 0.69
C VAL A 86 -5.66 2.57 0.86
N ASN A 87 -5.84 1.81 -0.22
CA ASN A 87 -5.76 0.34 -0.17
C ASN A 87 -4.44 -0.19 0.42
N ALA A 88 -3.31 0.48 0.16
CA ALA A 88 -2.03 0.13 0.78
C ALA A 88 -2.02 0.27 2.32
N SER A 89 -2.98 1.01 2.88
CA SER A 89 -3.12 1.23 4.33
C SER A 89 -4.00 0.18 5.01
N ARG A 90 -4.67 -0.68 4.26
CA ARG A 90 -5.48 -1.76 4.83
C ARG A 90 -4.60 -2.73 5.60
N ARG A 91 -5.02 -3.12 6.81
CA ARG A 91 -4.30 -4.06 7.66
C ARG A 91 -3.93 -5.37 6.94
N ASN A 92 -4.82 -5.86 6.10
CA ASN A 92 -4.69 -7.10 5.37
C ASN A 92 -4.19 -6.94 3.92
N ALA A 93 -3.71 -5.76 3.53
CA ALA A 93 -3.08 -5.53 2.23
C ALA A 93 -1.59 -5.81 2.29
N TRP A 94 -1.05 -6.34 1.18
CA TRP A 94 0.37 -6.54 1.01
C TRP A 94 0.79 -6.39 -0.45
N GLY A 95 2.00 -5.87 -0.68
CA GLY A 95 2.57 -5.72 -2.02
C GLY A 95 2.93 -7.04 -2.69
N SER A 96 3.55 -6.94 -3.85
CA SER A 96 3.96 -8.08 -4.65
C SER A 96 4.94 -8.99 -3.89
N THR A 97 4.70 -10.29 -3.96
CA THR A 97 5.61 -11.31 -3.44
C THR A 97 5.92 -12.33 -4.54
N ARG A 98 7.02 -13.07 -4.39
CA ARG A 98 7.37 -14.13 -5.35
C ARG A 98 6.23 -15.12 -5.57
N ARG A 99 5.49 -15.43 -4.51
CA ARG A 99 4.40 -16.42 -4.53
C ARG A 99 3.08 -15.82 -5.05
N TYR A 100 2.84 -14.55 -4.75
CA TYR A 100 1.62 -13.81 -5.13
C TYR A 100 2.00 -12.49 -5.81
N PRO A 101 2.45 -12.56 -7.07
CA PRO A 101 2.88 -11.36 -7.78
C PRO A 101 1.68 -10.46 -8.10
N CYS A 102 1.91 -9.16 -8.09
CA CYS A 102 1.01 -8.14 -8.62
C CYS A 102 1.83 -7.02 -9.27
N HIS A 103 1.17 -6.10 -9.95
CA HIS A 103 1.83 -4.96 -10.58
C HIS A 103 2.48 -4.06 -9.52
N ILE A 104 3.43 -3.23 -9.93
CA ILE A 104 4.26 -2.37 -9.08
C ILE A 104 3.44 -1.36 -8.25
N ASP A 105 2.26 -0.97 -8.75
CA ASP A 105 1.31 -0.04 -8.13
C ASP A 105 0.09 -0.74 -7.48
N GLN A 106 0.15 -2.05 -7.32
CA GLN A 106 -0.96 -2.85 -6.80
C GLN A 106 -0.63 -3.53 -5.48
N VAL A 107 -1.69 -3.89 -4.75
CA VAL A 107 -1.66 -4.70 -3.54
C VAL A 107 -2.57 -5.92 -3.66
N ARG A 108 -2.21 -6.98 -2.96
CA ARG A 108 -3.03 -8.17 -2.72
C ARG A 108 -3.74 -8.04 -1.38
N ILE A 109 -4.99 -8.48 -1.31
CA ILE A 109 -5.78 -8.54 -0.09
C ILE A 109 -5.78 -9.97 0.46
N TYR A 110 -5.46 -10.10 1.73
CA TYR A 110 -5.38 -11.37 2.46
C TYR A 110 -6.58 -11.45 3.41
N PRO A 111 -7.68 -12.15 3.05
CA PRO A 111 -8.96 -12.03 3.74
C PRO A 111 -8.94 -12.61 5.17
N ALA A 112 -8.14 -13.64 5.41
CA ALA A 112 -8.05 -14.30 6.70
C ALA A 112 -6.69 -14.98 6.91
N PHE A 113 -6.37 -15.32 8.14
CA PHE A 113 -5.19 -16.12 8.47
C PHE A 113 -5.28 -17.52 7.87
N GLY A 114 -4.14 -18.05 7.41
CA GLY A 114 -4.04 -19.36 6.81
C GLY A 114 -4.61 -19.46 5.38
N ARG A 115 -5.20 -18.40 4.85
CA ARG A 115 -5.75 -18.35 3.49
C ARG A 115 -4.84 -17.55 2.56
N PRO A 116 -4.72 -17.91 1.28
CA PRO A 116 -4.01 -17.09 0.31
C PRO A 116 -4.74 -15.76 0.07
N PRO A 117 -4.10 -14.81 -0.62
CA PRO A 117 -4.75 -13.56 -0.98
C PRO A 117 -5.90 -13.79 -1.96
N GLU A 118 -6.79 -12.82 -2.02
CA GLU A 118 -7.84 -12.77 -3.03
C GLU A 118 -7.27 -12.92 -4.45
N PRO A 119 -8.02 -13.51 -5.39
CA PRO A 119 -7.53 -13.78 -6.76
C PRO A 119 -7.32 -12.50 -7.59
N TYR A 120 -7.73 -11.36 -7.09
CA TYR A 120 -7.55 -10.04 -7.69
C TYR A 120 -6.53 -9.20 -6.92
N SER A 121 -6.07 -8.13 -7.53
CA SER A 121 -5.28 -7.08 -6.89
C SER A 121 -6.00 -5.74 -7.00
N LEU A 122 -5.71 -4.83 -6.09
CA LEU A 122 -6.25 -3.47 -6.06
C LEU A 122 -5.14 -2.47 -6.31
N HIS A 123 -5.47 -1.32 -6.90
CA HIS A 123 -4.52 -0.21 -6.98
C HIS A 123 -4.15 0.26 -5.57
N ALA A 124 -2.85 0.34 -5.27
CA ALA A 124 -2.34 0.62 -3.93
C ALA A 124 -2.83 1.96 -3.36
N LEU A 125 -2.91 2.98 -4.23
CA LEU A 125 -3.30 4.35 -3.86
C LEU A 125 -4.80 4.65 -4.07
N ALA A 126 -5.59 3.70 -4.55
CA ALA A 126 -7.03 3.90 -4.64
C ALA A 126 -7.68 3.88 -3.25
N LEU A 127 -8.77 4.64 -3.11
CA LEU A 127 -9.60 4.62 -1.92
C LEU A 127 -10.25 3.23 -1.79
N PRO A 128 -10.24 2.60 -0.61
CA PRO A 128 -11.05 1.39 -0.37
C PRO A 128 -12.54 1.72 -0.41
N ASP A 129 -13.35 0.75 -0.83
CA ASP A 129 -14.82 0.91 -0.90
C ASP A 129 -15.44 1.21 0.47
N ASP A 130 -14.84 0.66 1.53
CA ASP A 130 -15.18 0.96 2.92
C ASP A 130 -13.93 1.37 3.69
N LEU A 131 -13.93 2.57 4.27
CA LEU A 131 -12.84 3.06 5.12
C LEU A 131 -12.63 2.19 6.36
N GLY A 132 -13.64 1.46 6.83
CA GLY A 132 -13.53 0.48 7.91
C GLY A 132 -12.54 -0.65 7.59
N GLU A 133 -12.28 -0.93 6.32
CA GLU A 133 -11.30 -1.92 5.88
C GLU A 133 -9.84 -1.51 6.18
N ILE A 134 -9.57 -0.23 6.40
CA ILE A 134 -8.27 0.27 6.83
C ILE A 134 -7.98 -0.16 8.28
N GLY A 135 -9.04 -0.38 9.07
CA GLY A 135 -8.93 -0.72 10.49
C GLY A 135 -8.30 0.41 11.29
N GLY A 136 -7.39 0.09 12.22
CA GLY A 136 -6.61 1.09 12.96
C GLY A 136 -5.62 1.87 12.08
N GLY A 137 -5.35 1.39 10.88
CA GLY A 137 -4.51 2.04 9.87
C GLY A 137 -3.03 2.11 10.22
N SER A 138 -2.60 1.55 11.37
CA SER A 138 -1.19 1.62 11.76
C SER A 138 -0.33 0.64 10.97
N VAL A 139 0.90 1.06 10.68
CA VAL A 139 1.91 0.21 10.04
C VAL A 139 2.24 -0.99 10.92
N ASP A 140 2.34 -0.79 12.23
CA ASP A 140 2.63 -1.87 13.19
C ASP A 140 1.54 -2.96 13.20
N GLU A 141 0.26 -2.58 13.16
CA GLU A 141 -0.84 -3.54 13.02
C GLU A 141 -0.78 -4.31 11.70
N GLN A 142 -0.43 -3.64 10.61
CA GLN A 142 -0.28 -4.27 9.29
C GLN A 142 0.88 -5.27 9.29
N LEU A 143 2.02 -4.91 9.87
CA LEU A 143 3.19 -5.79 10.00
C LEU A 143 2.90 -6.99 10.90
N LEU A 144 2.24 -6.76 12.04
CA LEU A 144 1.84 -7.82 12.96
C LEU A 144 0.86 -8.79 12.29
N TRP A 145 -0.15 -8.27 11.62
CA TRP A 145 -1.12 -9.08 10.87
C TRP A 145 -0.42 -9.94 9.81
N ARG A 146 0.53 -9.36 9.07
CA ARG A 146 1.32 -10.09 8.06
C ARG A 146 2.16 -11.19 8.68
N LYS A 147 2.79 -10.94 9.82
CA LYS A 147 3.58 -11.92 10.56
C LYS A 147 2.71 -13.09 11.04
N GLU A 148 1.56 -12.81 11.62
CA GLU A 148 0.62 -13.82 12.08
C GLU A 148 0.05 -14.64 10.92
N TRP A 149 -0.30 -13.98 9.82
CA TRP A 149 -0.76 -14.65 8.60
C TRP A 149 0.32 -15.63 8.10
N ALA A 150 1.56 -15.19 7.98
CA ALA A 150 2.67 -16.02 7.51
C ALA A 150 2.93 -17.24 8.43
N GLY A 151 2.78 -17.08 9.73
CA GLY A 151 2.93 -18.15 10.71
C GLY A 151 1.81 -19.20 10.68
N ARG A 152 0.66 -18.88 10.11
CA ARG A 152 -0.52 -19.78 10.03
C ARG A 152 -0.73 -20.41 8.64
N VAL A 153 0.08 -20.04 7.66
CA VAL A 153 0.06 -20.66 6.33
C VAL A 153 0.79 -22.02 6.41
N GLY A 154 0.05 -23.05 6.77
CA GLY A 154 0.56 -24.42 6.82
C GLY A 154 0.19 -25.26 5.59
N PRO A 155 0.92 -26.34 5.29
CA PRO A 155 0.49 -27.33 4.31
C PRO A 155 -0.77 -28.03 4.86
N GLY A 156 -1.91 -27.88 4.19
CA GLY A 156 -3.13 -28.63 4.48
C GLY A 156 -4.42 -27.85 4.62
N GLU A 157 -4.39 -26.56 4.91
CA GLU A 157 -5.62 -25.77 5.05
C GLU A 157 -6.14 -25.20 3.73
N TRP A 158 -5.32 -25.18 2.68
CA TRP A 158 -5.71 -24.63 1.38
C TRP A 158 -4.86 -25.19 0.23
N SER A 159 -5.51 -25.65 -0.85
CA SER A 159 -4.79 -26.18 -1.99
C SER A 159 -4.51 -25.09 -3.04
N TRP A 160 -3.30 -25.14 -3.62
CA TRP A 160 -2.91 -24.31 -4.77
C TRP A 160 -3.87 -24.49 -5.95
N THR A 161 -4.41 -25.68 -6.11
CA THR A 161 -5.36 -26.02 -7.17
C THR A 161 -6.66 -25.24 -7.01
N GLU A 162 -7.14 -25.04 -5.78
CA GLU A 162 -8.35 -24.24 -5.50
C GLU A 162 -8.08 -22.74 -5.78
N TYR A 163 -6.93 -22.23 -5.33
CA TYR A 163 -6.54 -20.84 -5.62
C TYR A 163 -6.45 -20.57 -7.12
N ASP A 164 -5.75 -21.43 -7.87
CA ASP A 164 -5.61 -21.26 -9.32
C ASP A 164 -6.95 -21.39 -10.04
N ARG A 165 -7.85 -22.25 -9.57
CA ARG A 165 -9.21 -22.36 -10.08
C ARG A 165 -10.01 -21.08 -9.85
N GLU A 166 -9.99 -20.52 -8.63
CA GLU A 166 -10.68 -19.28 -8.29
C GLU A 166 -10.11 -18.10 -9.08
N ARG A 167 -8.78 -18.02 -9.20
CA ARG A 167 -8.11 -16.99 -10.00
C ARG A 167 -8.52 -17.04 -11.47
N ARG A 168 -8.56 -18.23 -12.08
CA ARG A 168 -9.01 -18.40 -13.47
C ARG A 168 -10.47 -18.05 -13.65
N ALA A 169 -11.33 -18.46 -12.72
CA ALA A 169 -12.75 -18.12 -12.74
C ALA A 169 -12.98 -16.61 -12.61
N PHE A 170 -12.19 -15.93 -11.79
CA PHE A 170 -12.24 -14.47 -11.66
C PHE A 170 -11.79 -13.76 -12.93
N GLN A 171 -10.70 -14.21 -13.55
CA GLN A 171 -10.21 -13.65 -14.82
C GLN A 171 -11.21 -13.85 -15.96
N ALA A 172 -11.85 -15.01 -16.03
CA ALA A 172 -12.87 -15.31 -17.05
C ALA A 172 -14.15 -14.44 -16.92
N ARG A 173 -14.46 -13.91 -15.73
CA ARG A 173 -15.61 -12.99 -15.54
C ARG A 173 -15.31 -11.55 -15.96
N LYS A 174 -14.03 -11.21 -16.16
CA LYS A 174 -13.59 -9.86 -16.57
C LYS A 174 -13.33 -9.74 -18.08
N SER A 175 -13.33 -10.88 -18.79
CA SER A 175 -13.21 -10.96 -20.25
C SER A 175 -14.58 -10.95 -20.89
#